data_062fd57cdf8b70a1af474704b7f87b95
#
_entry.id   062fd57cdf8b70a1af474704b7f87b95
#
_cell.length_a   1.000
_cell.length_b   1.000
_cell.length_c   1.000
_cell.angle_alpha   90.00
_cell.angle_beta   90.00
_cell.angle_gamma   90.00
#
_symmetry.space_group_name_H-M   'P 1'
#
loop_
_entity.id
_entity.type
_entity.pdbx_description
1 polymer ?
#
loop_
_entity_poly.entity_id
_entity_poly.type
_entity_poly.pdbx_seq_one_letter_code
_entity_poly.pdbx_strand_id
1 'polypeptide(L)'
;LANLQVANDMASSPAGNCGDWLTRIHPTLSTTADGAYVARFSGNYPASCEDKGWNVAAPDRDRFFLGGFRALWQASGGQFNGNVRTGTVPPGARLLVTHRGQTLADVVHDMNKFSNNVMARQLFLTLGLAADNYKHPASIARSRDVLDRWLDRNDFAMPGLVIENG
;
A
#
# COMPACT_ATOMS: atom_id res chain seq x y z
N LEU A 1 2.10 -14.88 0.65
CA LEU A 1 0.76 -14.90 0.08
C LEU A 1 0.53 -16.26 -0.56
N ALA A 2 -0.57 -16.94 -0.25
CA ALA A 2 -0.83 -18.31 -0.68
C ALA A 2 -0.92 -18.50 -2.20
N ASN A 3 -1.05 -17.40 -2.94
CA ASN A 3 -1.17 -17.40 -4.40
C ASN A 3 -0.11 -16.52 -5.09
N LEU A 4 1.05 -16.31 -4.46
CA LEU A 4 2.20 -15.67 -5.07
C LEU A 4 3.25 -16.72 -5.43
N GLN A 5 3.58 -16.82 -6.70
CA GLN A 5 4.72 -17.58 -7.21
C GLN A 5 5.88 -16.62 -7.45
N VAL A 6 7.09 -17.04 -7.14
CA VAL A 6 8.31 -16.28 -7.39
C VAL A 6 9.17 -17.06 -8.39
N ALA A 7 9.47 -16.43 -9.53
CA ALA A 7 10.39 -16.94 -10.53
C ALA A 7 11.66 -16.08 -10.50
N ASN A 8 12.78 -16.70 -10.21
CA ASN A 8 14.09 -16.06 -10.15
C ASN A 8 14.96 -16.52 -11.32
N ASP A 9 15.04 -15.66 -12.32
CA ASP A 9 15.86 -15.85 -13.53
C ASP A 9 17.08 -14.89 -13.52
N MET A 10 17.46 -14.38 -12.35
CA MET A 10 18.61 -13.47 -12.24
C MET A 10 19.92 -14.23 -12.31
N ALA A 11 20.88 -13.67 -13.07
CA ALA A 11 22.26 -14.08 -12.99
C ALA A 11 22.97 -13.39 -11.83
N SER A 12 23.84 -14.12 -11.13
CA SER A 12 24.70 -13.54 -10.10
C SER A 12 25.96 -12.95 -10.74
N SER A 13 26.32 -11.72 -10.37
CA SER A 13 27.59 -11.11 -10.73
C SER A 13 28.49 -10.98 -9.49
N PRO A 14 29.82 -11.27 -9.61
CA PRO A 14 30.71 -11.32 -8.42
C PRO A 14 30.97 -9.97 -7.79
N ALA A 15 30.83 -8.86 -8.50
CA ALA A 15 31.05 -7.52 -7.97
C ALA A 15 30.08 -6.51 -8.58
N GLY A 16 29.73 -5.48 -7.80
CA GLY A 16 28.90 -4.38 -8.25
C GLY A 16 28.58 -3.38 -7.15
N ASN A 17 28.24 -2.17 -7.54
CA ASN A 17 27.73 -1.16 -6.61
C ASN A 17 26.27 -1.47 -6.26
N CYS A 18 25.97 -1.64 -4.97
CA CYS A 18 24.64 -1.95 -4.48
C CYS A 18 23.70 -0.73 -4.47
N GLY A 19 24.20 0.48 -4.64
CA GLY A 19 23.35 1.68 -4.72
C GLY A 19 22.35 1.63 -5.87
N ASP A 20 22.74 1.03 -6.99
CA ASP A 20 21.95 0.98 -8.22
C ASP A 20 21.40 -0.43 -8.55
N TRP A 21 21.22 -1.27 -7.54
CA TRP A 21 20.78 -2.65 -7.75
C TRP A 21 19.47 -2.77 -8.53
N LEU A 22 18.53 -1.85 -8.33
CA LEU A 22 17.23 -1.84 -9.04
C LEU A 22 17.36 -1.59 -10.54
N THR A 23 18.40 -0.87 -10.99
CA THR A 23 18.61 -0.62 -12.42
C THR A 23 19.15 -1.84 -13.17
N ARG A 24 19.67 -2.82 -12.45
CA ARG A 24 20.29 -4.03 -12.97
C ARG A 24 19.35 -5.21 -13.04
N ILE A 25 18.21 -5.12 -12.37
CA ILE A 25 17.20 -6.16 -12.38
C ILE A 25 15.92 -5.65 -13.05
N HIS A 26 15.16 -6.56 -13.61
CA HIS A 26 13.88 -6.28 -14.26
C HIS A 26 12.79 -7.06 -13.56
N PRO A 27 12.25 -6.52 -12.42
CA PRO A 27 11.16 -7.17 -11.73
C PRO A 27 9.86 -6.94 -12.49
N THR A 28 9.09 -8.00 -12.66
CA THR A 28 7.73 -7.93 -13.22
C THR A 28 6.75 -8.61 -12.30
N LEU A 29 5.53 -8.07 -12.24
CA LEU A 29 4.41 -8.72 -11.57
C LEU A 29 3.30 -8.94 -12.59
N SER A 30 2.90 -10.19 -12.77
CA SER A 30 1.82 -10.58 -13.67
C SER A 30 0.79 -11.42 -12.94
N THR A 31 -0.37 -11.61 -13.58
CA THR A 31 -1.43 -12.46 -13.07
C THR A 31 -1.65 -13.61 -14.05
N THR A 32 -1.71 -14.83 -13.56
CA THR A 32 -2.03 -16.02 -14.35
C THR A 32 -3.54 -16.09 -14.63
N ALA A 33 -3.94 -16.97 -15.56
CA ALA A 33 -5.35 -17.13 -15.92
C ALA A 33 -6.23 -17.60 -14.75
N ASP A 34 -5.68 -18.37 -13.84
CA ASP A 34 -6.32 -18.83 -12.60
C ASP A 34 -6.30 -17.80 -11.47
N GLY A 35 -5.67 -16.63 -11.72
CA GLY A 35 -5.66 -15.49 -10.80
C GLY A 35 -4.55 -15.51 -9.75
N ALA A 36 -3.56 -16.38 -9.86
CA ALA A 36 -2.36 -16.30 -9.05
C ALA A 36 -1.44 -15.14 -9.52
N TYR A 37 -0.65 -14.61 -8.61
CA TYR A 37 0.38 -13.63 -8.94
C TYR A 37 1.70 -14.33 -9.23
N VAL A 38 2.42 -13.85 -10.24
CA VAL A 38 3.78 -14.28 -10.56
C VAL A 38 4.70 -13.07 -10.48
N ALA A 39 5.58 -13.04 -9.50
CA ALA A 39 6.69 -12.11 -9.43
C ALA A 39 7.90 -12.76 -10.10
N ARG A 40 8.33 -12.21 -11.24
CA ARG A 40 9.51 -12.68 -11.97
C ARG A 40 10.61 -11.65 -11.85
N PHE A 41 11.79 -12.12 -11.51
CA PHE A 41 12.99 -11.31 -11.43
C PHE A 41 13.98 -11.79 -12.48
N SER A 42 14.49 -10.90 -13.33
CA SER A 42 15.53 -11.17 -14.32
C SER A 42 16.60 -10.08 -14.28
N GLY A 43 17.70 -10.29 -14.98
CA GLY A 43 18.84 -9.37 -15.00
C GLY A 43 20.03 -9.87 -14.18
N ASN A 44 20.89 -8.95 -13.75
CA ASN A 44 22.12 -9.27 -13.03
C ASN A 44 22.09 -8.70 -11.61
N TYR A 45 22.15 -9.57 -10.60
CA TYR A 45 22.17 -9.16 -9.21
C TYR A 45 23.57 -9.37 -8.61
N PRO A 46 24.25 -8.30 -8.12
CA PRO A 46 25.56 -8.45 -7.49
C PRO A 46 25.47 -9.23 -6.18
N ALA A 47 26.29 -10.27 -6.04
CA ALA A 47 26.31 -11.10 -4.82
C ALA A 47 26.68 -10.31 -3.55
N SER A 48 27.40 -9.18 -3.71
CA SER A 48 27.75 -8.27 -2.62
C SER A 48 26.58 -7.44 -2.06
N CYS A 49 25.41 -7.48 -2.69
CA CYS A 49 24.28 -6.64 -2.31
C CYS A 49 23.40 -7.21 -1.18
N GLU A 50 23.68 -8.44 -0.74
CA GLU A 50 22.87 -9.10 0.30
C GLU A 50 21.38 -9.09 -0.02
N ASP A 51 20.53 -9.25 0.98
CA ASP A 51 19.08 -9.22 0.80
C ASP A 51 18.55 -7.80 0.57
N LYS A 52 17.73 -7.62 -0.44
CA LYS A 52 17.05 -6.37 -0.76
C LYS A 52 15.53 -6.58 -0.85
N GLY A 53 14.78 -5.61 -0.33
CA GLY A 53 13.33 -5.61 -0.43
C GLY A 53 12.84 -4.83 -1.65
N TRP A 54 11.90 -5.41 -2.38
CA TRP A 54 11.17 -4.71 -3.43
C TRP A 54 9.70 -4.60 -3.08
N ASN A 55 9.24 -3.36 -2.88
CA ASN A 55 7.86 -3.07 -2.58
C ASN A 55 7.08 -2.91 -3.89
N VAL A 56 6.02 -3.68 -4.05
CA VAL A 56 5.19 -3.68 -5.26
C VAL A 56 3.72 -3.56 -4.91
N ALA A 57 2.99 -2.78 -5.68
CA ALA A 57 1.53 -2.72 -5.59
C ALA A 57 0.91 -3.86 -6.40
N ALA A 58 -0.02 -4.59 -5.81
CA ALA A 58 -0.77 -5.61 -6.54
C ALA A 58 -1.62 -4.95 -7.63
N PRO A 59 -1.61 -5.47 -8.87
CA PRO A 59 -2.40 -4.90 -9.98
C PRO A 59 -3.90 -4.91 -9.72
N ASP A 60 -4.39 -5.93 -9.01
CA ASP A 60 -5.80 -6.10 -8.65
C ASP A 60 -5.91 -6.21 -7.11
N ARG A 61 -6.38 -5.12 -6.50
CA ARG A 61 -6.55 -5.02 -5.05
C ARG A 61 -7.57 -5.99 -4.48
N ASP A 62 -8.64 -6.28 -5.24
CA ASP A 62 -9.72 -7.15 -4.78
C ASP A 62 -9.24 -8.60 -4.73
N ARG A 63 -8.52 -9.04 -5.74
CA ARG A 63 -7.86 -10.36 -5.75
C ARG A 63 -6.78 -10.47 -4.69
N PHE A 64 -5.99 -9.41 -4.48
CA PHE A 64 -4.98 -9.39 -3.42
C PHE A 64 -5.62 -9.56 -2.04
N PHE A 65 -6.68 -8.81 -1.77
CA PHE A 65 -7.46 -8.94 -0.53
C PHE A 65 -8.02 -10.35 -0.37
N LEU A 66 -8.68 -10.88 -1.41
CA LEU A 66 -9.26 -12.22 -1.39
C LEU A 66 -8.22 -13.30 -1.13
N GLY A 67 -7.05 -13.20 -1.75
CA GLY A 67 -5.93 -14.14 -1.53
C GLY A 67 -5.42 -14.11 -0.09
N GLY A 68 -5.23 -12.94 0.47
CA GLY A 68 -4.84 -12.76 1.87
C GLY A 68 -5.89 -13.29 2.84
N PHE A 69 -7.17 -12.95 2.61
CA PHE A 69 -8.27 -13.43 3.43
C PHE A 69 -8.38 -14.96 3.41
N ARG A 70 -8.34 -15.58 2.23
CA ARG A 70 -8.38 -17.05 2.10
C ARG A 70 -7.25 -17.72 2.84
N ALA A 71 -6.02 -17.20 2.70
CA ALA A 71 -4.86 -17.79 3.36
C ALA A 71 -4.99 -17.74 4.89
N LEU A 72 -5.40 -16.61 5.45
CA LEU A 72 -5.60 -16.45 6.89
C LEU A 72 -6.76 -17.33 7.39
N TRP A 73 -7.86 -17.39 6.64
CA TRP A 73 -9.01 -18.19 6.99
C TRP A 73 -8.67 -19.69 7.01
N GLN A 74 -7.95 -20.16 5.99
CA GLN A 74 -7.47 -21.56 5.93
C GLN A 74 -6.47 -21.87 7.04
N ALA A 75 -5.54 -20.96 7.34
CA ALA A 75 -4.60 -21.11 8.45
C ALA A 75 -5.32 -21.21 9.81
N SER A 76 -6.51 -20.62 9.93
CA SER A 76 -7.38 -20.73 11.10
C SER A 76 -8.30 -21.97 11.08
N GLY A 77 -8.11 -22.89 10.14
CA GLY A 77 -8.91 -24.12 10.02
C GLY A 77 -10.24 -23.97 9.28
N GLY A 78 -10.51 -22.80 8.71
CA GLY A 78 -11.75 -22.54 7.97
C GLY A 78 -11.64 -22.91 6.49
N GLN A 79 -12.80 -23.03 5.83
CA GLN A 79 -12.92 -23.19 4.38
C GLN A 79 -13.67 -21.99 3.80
N PHE A 80 -13.17 -21.45 2.69
CA PHE A 80 -13.79 -20.31 2.01
C PHE A 80 -13.71 -20.45 0.49
N ASN A 81 -14.87 -20.63 -0.13
CA ASN A 81 -15.03 -20.79 -1.59
C ASN A 81 -15.69 -19.56 -2.26
N GLY A 82 -15.88 -18.46 -1.50
CA GLY A 82 -16.49 -17.23 -1.99
C GLY A 82 -15.56 -16.42 -2.88
N ASN A 83 -16.12 -15.38 -3.48
CA ASN A 83 -15.39 -14.37 -4.24
C ASN A 83 -15.58 -13.00 -3.61
N VAL A 84 -14.69 -12.06 -3.96
CA VAL A 84 -14.82 -10.65 -3.61
C VAL A 84 -15.57 -9.91 -4.71
N ARG A 85 -16.36 -8.94 -4.33
CA ARG A 85 -17.00 -7.97 -5.23
C ARG A 85 -17.10 -6.61 -4.57
N THR A 86 -16.96 -5.57 -5.32
CA THR A 86 -17.26 -4.21 -4.88
C THR A 86 -18.79 -4.04 -4.74
N GLY A 87 -19.22 -3.36 -3.69
CA GLY A 87 -20.64 -3.11 -3.44
C GLY A 87 -20.85 -2.25 -2.20
N THR A 88 -22.10 -1.94 -1.94
CA THR A 88 -22.54 -1.28 -0.70
C THR A 88 -22.98 -2.31 0.33
N VAL A 89 -22.81 -1.98 1.60
CA VAL A 89 -23.32 -2.82 2.69
C VAL A 89 -24.84 -2.86 2.60
N PRO A 90 -25.46 -4.05 2.49
CA PRO A 90 -26.92 -4.13 2.34
C PRO A 90 -27.64 -3.66 3.62
N PRO A 91 -28.85 -3.09 3.49
CA PRO A 91 -29.67 -2.78 4.65
C PRO A 91 -29.88 -4.03 5.53
N GLY A 92 -29.78 -3.84 6.84
CA GLY A 92 -29.94 -4.94 7.79
C GLY A 92 -28.73 -5.86 7.97
N ALA A 93 -27.59 -5.56 7.34
CA ALA A 93 -26.35 -6.29 7.58
C ALA A 93 -25.94 -6.23 9.06
N ARG A 94 -25.61 -7.40 9.62
CA ARG A 94 -25.19 -7.49 11.03
C ARG A 94 -23.68 -7.28 11.13
N LEU A 95 -23.26 -6.40 12.04
CA LEU A 95 -21.85 -6.29 12.41
C LEU A 95 -21.40 -7.58 13.10
N LEU A 96 -20.39 -8.24 12.55
CA LEU A 96 -19.84 -9.48 13.11
C LEU A 96 -18.69 -9.21 14.06
N VAL A 97 -17.76 -8.33 13.68
CA VAL A 97 -16.55 -8.02 14.44
C VAL A 97 -16.07 -6.61 14.11
N THR A 98 -15.48 -5.96 15.07
CA THR A 98 -14.74 -4.71 14.88
C THR A 98 -13.28 -4.94 15.22
N HIS A 99 -12.40 -4.73 14.28
CA HIS A 99 -10.95 -4.68 14.49
C HIS A 99 -10.53 -3.23 14.78
N ARG A 100 -9.75 -3.03 15.83
CA ARG A 100 -9.10 -1.75 16.12
C ARG A 100 -7.61 -1.91 15.89
N GLY A 101 -7.05 -1.11 14.99
CA GLY A 101 -5.61 -1.04 14.72
C GLY A 101 -4.86 -0.17 15.72
N GLN A 102 -3.65 0.23 15.37
CA GLN A 102 -2.85 1.20 16.10
C GLN A 102 -3.57 2.55 16.21
N THR A 103 -3.19 3.35 17.20
CA THR A 103 -3.69 4.73 17.29
C THR A 103 -3.18 5.58 16.14
N LEU A 104 -3.89 6.65 15.79
CA LEU A 104 -3.42 7.56 14.75
C LEU A 104 -2.06 8.19 15.10
N ALA A 105 -1.81 8.44 16.39
CA ALA A 105 -0.54 8.97 16.86
C ALA A 105 0.62 8.00 16.59
N ASP A 106 0.43 6.70 16.85
CA ASP A 106 1.43 5.68 16.58
C ASP A 106 1.69 5.54 15.07
N VAL A 107 0.61 5.57 14.27
CA VAL A 107 0.73 5.52 12.79
C VAL A 107 1.53 6.71 12.26
N VAL A 108 1.26 7.92 12.75
CA VAL A 108 1.99 9.15 12.34
C VAL A 108 3.45 9.07 12.79
N HIS A 109 3.71 8.60 14.01
CA HIS A 109 5.07 8.40 14.51
C HIS A 109 5.86 7.45 13.61
N ASP A 110 5.31 6.28 13.31
CA ASP A 110 5.98 5.27 12.49
C ASP A 110 6.15 5.74 11.03
N MET A 111 5.12 6.38 10.48
CA MET A 111 5.16 6.98 9.15
C MET A 111 6.35 7.96 9.01
N ASN A 112 6.51 8.85 9.98
CA ASN A 112 7.60 9.83 9.98
C ASN A 112 8.96 9.17 10.20
N LYS A 113 9.04 8.25 11.18
CA LYS A 113 10.29 7.57 11.53
C LYS A 113 10.84 6.73 10.37
N PHE A 114 9.98 6.05 9.63
CA PHE A 114 10.37 5.17 8.53
C PHE A 114 10.16 5.79 7.14
N SER A 115 9.86 7.09 7.07
CA SER A 115 9.66 7.84 5.83
C SER A 115 8.69 7.14 4.85
N ASN A 116 7.55 6.69 5.36
CA ASN A 116 6.56 5.98 4.54
C ASN A 116 5.68 6.96 3.75
N ASN A 117 6.13 7.37 2.58
CA ASN A 117 5.43 8.32 1.71
C ASN A 117 4.06 7.85 1.25
N VAL A 118 3.84 6.54 1.14
CA VAL A 118 2.52 6.00 0.78
C VAL A 118 1.52 6.25 1.89
N MET A 119 1.90 5.99 3.16
CA MET A 119 1.06 6.27 4.31
C MET A 119 0.83 7.78 4.49
N ALA A 120 1.88 8.61 4.32
CA ALA A 120 1.76 10.07 4.37
C ALA A 120 0.70 10.57 3.37
N ARG A 121 0.77 10.10 2.13
CA ARG A 121 -0.21 10.45 1.10
C ARG A 121 -1.63 9.98 1.46
N GLN A 122 -1.80 8.77 1.98
CA GLN A 122 -3.11 8.28 2.39
C GLN A 122 -3.68 9.10 3.55
N LEU A 123 -2.86 9.44 4.54
CA LEU A 123 -3.27 10.29 5.65
C LEU A 123 -3.67 11.68 5.16
N PHE A 124 -2.86 12.29 4.28
CA PHE A 124 -3.16 13.58 3.69
C PHE A 124 -4.49 13.57 2.93
N LEU A 125 -4.75 12.57 2.11
CA LEU A 125 -6.03 12.41 1.41
C LEU A 125 -7.21 12.22 2.38
N THR A 126 -6.98 11.55 3.51
CA THR A 126 -7.98 11.34 4.55
C THR A 126 -8.41 12.65 5.22
N LEU A 127 -7.52 13.64 5.33
CA LEU A 127 -7.89 14.98 5.85
C LEU A 127 -9.00 15.60 5.00
N GLY A 128 -8.85 15.58 3.67
CA GLY A 128 -9.85 16.11 2.74
C GLY A 128 -11.17 15.32 2.78
N LEU A 129 -11.12 14.02 2.98
CA LEU A 129 -12.32 13.18 3.15
C LEU A 129 -13.05 13.47 4.45
N ALA A 130 -12.33 13.53 5.56
CA ALA A 130 -12.91 13.75 6.89
C ALA A 130 -13.57 15.13 7.01
N ALA A 131 -12.94 16.17 6.45
CA ALA A 131 -13.49 17.53 6.47
C ALA A 131 -14.80 17.68 5.69
N ASP A 132 -15.08 16.78 4.79
CA ASP A 132 -16.27 16.73 3.93
C ASP A 132 -17.29 15.66 4.40
N ASN A 133 -17.05 15.05 5.55
CA ASN A 133 -17.87 13.93 6.05
C ASN A 133 -18.02 12.79 5.02
N TYR A 134 -16.95 12.51 4.25
CA TYR A 134 -16.88 11.41 3.25
C TYR A 134 -17.91 11.50 2.12
N LYS A 135 -18.42 12.71 1.82
CA LYS A 135 -19.45 12.90 0.76
C LYS A 135 -18.89 12.81 -0.66
N HIS A 136 -17.63 13.19 -0.84
CA HIS A 136 -16.98 13.20 -2.15
C HIS A 136 -15.66 12.40 -2.12
N PRO A 137 -15.20 11.93 -3.28
CA PRO A 137 -13.91 11.25 -3.38
C PRO A 137 -12.73 12.11 -2.86
N ALA A 138 -11.70 11.45 -2.33
CA ALA A 138 -10.47 12.13 -1.91
C ALA A 138 -9.83 12.90 -3.06
N SER A 139 -9.31 14.10 -2.78
CA SER A 139 -8.49 14.86 -3.72
C SER A 139 -7.41 15.64 -3.00
N ILE A 140 -6.27 15.80 -3.66
CA ILE A 140 -5.14 16.59 -3.14
C ILE A 140 -5.55 18.06 -2.93
N ALA A 141 -6.30 18.62 -3.87
CA ALA A 141 -6.78 20.00 -3.76
C ALA A 141 -7.59 20.23 -2.48
N ARG A 142 -8.57 19.36 -2.21
CA ARG A 142 -9.39 19.48 -0.99
C ARG A 142 -8.55 19.30 0.29
N SER A 143 -7.58 18.40 0.28
CA SER A 143 -6.69 18.21 1.41
C SER A 143 -5.82 19.43 1.67
N ARG A 144 -5.32 20.09 0.61
CA ARG A 144 -4.62 21.37 0.71
C ARG A 144 -5.51 22.45 1.32
N ASP A 145 -6.73 22.65 0.81
CA ASP A 145 -7.68 23.63 1.34
C ASP A 145 -7.96 23.42 2.84
N VAL A 146 -8.00 22.16 3.30
CA VAL A 146 -8.18 21.84 4.73
C VAL A 146 -6.96 22.27 5.54
N LEU A 147 -5.77 21.95 5.03
CA LEU A 147 -4.53 22.28 5.69
C LEU A 147 -4.29 23.79 5.72
N ASP A 148 -4.51 24.49 4.61
CA ASP A 148 -4.37 25.95 4.52
C ASP A 148 -5.27 26.63 5.54
N ARG A 149 -6.55 26.25 5.62
CA ARG A 149 -7.48 26.77 6.64
C ARG A 149 -7.06 26.44 8.07
N TRP A 150 -6.37 25.33 8.29
CA TRP A 150 -5.85 24.99 9.60
C TRP A 150 -4.64 25.85 9.97
N LEU A 151 -3.73 26.06 9.02
CA LEU A 151 -2.58 26.94 9.20
C LEU A 151 -3.02 28.38 9.48
N ASP A 152 -3.95 28.91 8.71
CA ASP A 152 -4.51 30.26 8.90
C ASP A 152 -5.15 30.42 10.30
N ARG A 153 -5.92 29.45 10.75
CA ARG A 153 -6.58 29.49 12.06
C ARG A 153 -5.62 29.40 13.25
N ASN A 154 -4.43 28.88 13.03
CA ASN A 154 -3.40 28.76 14.05
C ASN A 154 -2.27 29.77 13.91
N ASP A 155 -2.47 30.80 13.08
CA ASP A 155 -1.50 31.86 12.83
C ASP A 155 -0.14 31.38 12.33
N PHE A 156 -0.11 30.25 11.61
CA PHE A 156 1.07 29.73 10.93
C PHE A 156 1.16 30.31 9.52
N ALA A 157 1.80 31.47 9.39
CA ALA A 157 2.11 32.02 8.07
C ALA A 157 3.24 31.21 7.40
N MET A 158 2.89 30.45 6.36
CA MET A 158 3.88 29.69 5.56
C MET A 158 3.78 30.09 4.08
N PRO A 159 4.21 31.33 3.70
CA PRO A 159 4.15 31.78 2.32
C PRO A 159 5.03 30.87 1.45
N GLY A 160 4.43 30.37 0.36
CA GLY A 160 5.13 29.48 -0.58
C GLY A 160 5.16 28.01 -0.19
N LEU A 161 4.42 27.61 0.85
CA LEU A 161 4.27 26.18 1.18
C LEU A 161 3.63 25.41 0.02
N VAL A 162 4.35 24.40 -0.47
CA VAL A 162 3.85 23.47 -1.48
C VAL A 162 3.84 22.08 -0.88
N ILE A 163 2.65 21.48 -0.79
CA ILE A 163 2.47 20.10 -0.36
C ILE A 163 1.88 19.30 -1.50
N GLU A 164 2.59 18.27 -1.96
CA GLU A 164 2.18 17.43 -3.08
C GLU A 164 1.59 16.10 -2.62
N ASN A 165 2.14 15.51 -1.57
CA ASN A 165 1.77 14.16 -1.14
C ASN A 165 1.85 13.91 0.38
N GLY A 166 1.77 14.97 1.16
CA GLY A 166 1.75 14.84 2.62
C GLY A 166 3.11 14.83 3.29
#